data_70b61389c4c25d71bef646caeaab708d
#
_entry.id   70b61389c4c25d71bef646caeaab708d
#
_cell.length_a   1.000
_cell.length_b   1.000
_cell.length_c   1.000
_cell.angle_alpha   90.00
_cell.angle_beta   90.00
_cell.angle_gamma   90.00
#
_symmetry.space_group_name_H-M   'P 1'
#
loop_
_entity.id
_entity.type
_entity.pdbx_description
1 polymer ?
#
loop_
_entity_poly.entity_id
_entity_poly.type
_entity_poly.pdbx_seq_one_letter_code
_entity_poly.pdbx_strand_id
1 'polypeptide(L)'
;AAALAEKQSESPNRTDDEADLVARLESGTASSEDSGNGSDSVATDTGDDASADSVATPIDEVENPDLNRARGVYLSSIPDYAGNPYVALRTDSTHPLGTPSFTLDEYERATEEGCFKKFSKLDSLGRTRKALACAGPESLGQGKRGDISRIHPAGWHQQRYDFIPGQSLYNRCHLIAWSLCGENANRKNLLTGTRYLNETGMLPFEEQILDYIHDTGNHVLYRVTPMYNEEELLCRGVRLEAQSVEDHGKTLCFHVYCYNLQPHVQIDYATGRNQASGD
;
A
#
# COMPACT_ATOMS: atom_id res chain seq x y z
N ALA A 1 1.86 -56.84 3.26
CA ALA A 1 1.01 -55.78 3.81
C ALA A 1 1.88 -54.85 4.63
N ALA A 2 2.34 -53.76 4.03
CA ALA A 2 3.15 -52.75 4.69
C ALA A 2 2.27 -51.47 4.78
N ALA A 3 2.05 -51.03 6.00
CA ALA A 3 1.37 -49.77 6.28
C ALA A 3 2.37 -48.62 6.13
N LEU A 4 2.06 -47.71 5.25
CA LEU A 4 2.71 -46.40 5.19
C LEU A 4 2.06 -45.46 6.20
N ALA A 5 2.83 -45.04 7.18
CA ALA A 5 2.43 -43.97 8.10
C ALA A 5 2.60 -42.62 7.43
N GLU A 6 1.50 -41.91 7.21
CA GLU A 6 1.49 -40.48 6.83
C GLU A 6 1.94 -39.65 8.03
N LYS A 7 3.07 -39.02 7.90
CA LYS A 7 3.50 -37.89 8.75
C LYS A 7 2.70 -36.65 8.37
N GLN A 8 1.72 -36.30 9.17
CA GLN A 8 1.12 -34.98 9.17
C GLN A 8 2.17 -33.96 9.64
N SER A 9 2.66 -33.13 8.75
CA SER A 9 3.47 -31.98 9.11
C SER A 9 2.55 -30.85 9.59
N GLU A 10 2.63 -30.54 10.87
CA GLU A 10 2.04 -29.34 11.44
C GLU A 10 2.67 -28.11 10.79
N SER A 11 1.88 -27.33 10.08
CA SER A 11 2.30 -26.01 9.56
C SER A 11 2.31 -25.00 10.70
N PRO A 12 3.40 -24.22 10.88
CA PRO A 12 3.46 -23.19 11.88
C PRO A 12 2.46 -22.07 11.56
N ASN A 13 1.85 -21.57 12.61
CA ASN A 13 0.88 -20.49 12.66
C ASN A 13 1.49 -19.21 12.04
N ARG A 14 1.20 -18.92 10.75
CA ARG A 14 1.66 -17.74 10.04
C ARG A 14 0.72 -16.57 10.37
N THR A 15 1.20 -15.66 11.17
CA THR A 15 0.66 -14.32 11.31
C THR A 15 1.51 -13.40 10.40
N ASP A 16 0.82 -12.70 9.50
CA ASP A 16 1.30 -11.56 8.70
C ASP A 16 2.13 -11.85 7.42
N ASP A 17 1.46 -11.67 6.33
CA ASP A 17 1.73 -12.13 4.97
C ASP A 17 2.80 -11.34 4.16
N GLU A 18 3.24 -10.18 4.61
CA GLU A 18 4.36 -9.46 4.00
C GLU A 18 5.74 -9.99 4.43
N ALA A 19 5.81 -10.81 5.47
CA ALA A 19 7.08 -11.42 5.89
C ALA A 19 7.66 -12.39 4.84
N ASP A 20 6.82 -12.94 3.97
CA ASP A 20 7.23 -13.88 2.92
C ASP A 20 7.88 -13.16 1.73
N LEU A 21 7.54 -11.90 1.50
CA LEU A 21 8.15 -11.07 0.44
C LEU A 21 9.62 -10.78 0.76
N VAL A 22 9.90 -10.37 2.00
CA VAL A 22 11.27 -10.06 2.45
C VAL A 22 12.15 -11.33 2.50
N ALA A 23 11.59 -12.47 2.93
CA ALA A 23 12.33 -13.73 3.00
C ALA A 23 12.75 -14.27 1.63
N ARG A 24 12.01 -14.00 0.56
CA ARG A 24 12.40 -14.37 -0.82
C ARG A 24 13.58 -13.55 -1.34
N LEU A 25 13.72 -12.31 -0.88
CA LEU A 25 14.77 -11.39 -1.32
C LEU A 25 16.11 -11.60 -0.59
N GLU A 26 16.08 -12.09 0.66
CA GLU A 26 17.30 -12.35 1.45
C GLU A 26 18.09 -13.59 1.00
N SER A 27 17.51 -14.48 0.19
CA SER A 27 18.17 -15.68 -0.31
C SER A 27 19.08 -15.46 -1.53
N GLY A 28 19.13 -14.25 -2.08
CA GLY A 28 19.82 -13.92 -3.35
C GLY A 28 21.16 -13.20 -3.25
N THR A 29 21.59 -12.73 -2.07
CA THR A 29 22.85 -11.98 -1.98
C THR A 29 23.79 -12.55 -0.93
N ALA A 30 24.77 -13.32 -1.38
CA ALA A 30 26.00 -13.61 -0.64
C ALA A 30 27.15 -12.85 -1.27
N SER A 31 27.94 -12.20 -0.42
CA SER A 31 29.32 -11.72 -0.58
C SER A 31 29.58 -10.30 -1.11
N SER A 32 30.02 -9.37 -0.27
CA SER A 32 31.45 -9.10 -0.04
C SER A 32 31.66 -8.04 1.06
N GLU A 33 32.61 -8.35 1.93
CA GLU A 33 33.17 -7.52 3.01
C GLU A 33 33.92 -6.31 2.44
N ASP A 34 33.94 -5.16 3.11
CA ASP A 34 35.15 -4.63 3.77
C ASP A 34 34.89 -3.35 4.56
N SER A 35 35.71 -3.19 5.56
CA SER A 35 35.86 -2.31 6.70
C SER A 35 36.22 -0.85 6.40
N GLY A 36 35.89 0.05 7.36
CA GLY A 36 36.59 1.35 7.47
C GLY A 36 35.92 2.43 8.33
N ASN A 37 36.12 2.36 9.57
CA ASN A 37 36.52 3.28 10.63
C ASN A 37 36.38 4.82 10.46
N GLY A 38 35.72 5.46 11.45
CA GLY A 38 36.33 6.61 12.15
C GLY A 38 35.71 7.99 12.00
N SER A 39 35.13 8.44 13.03
CA SER A 39 35.46 9.55 13.94
C SER A 39 34.44 10.67 14.06
N ASP A 40 34.20 10.94 15.35
CA ASP A 40 33.52 12.07 15.99
C ASP A 40 33.90 13.47 15.46
N SER A 41 32.91 14.36 15.45
CA SER A 41 33.12 15.68 16.08
C SER A 41 31.80 16.39 16.39
N VAL A 42 31.69 16.76 17.66
CA VAL A 42 30.72 17.67 18.30
C VAL A 42 31.04 19.11 17.90
N ALA A 43 30.03 19.92 17.59
CA ALA A 43 30.07 21.35 17.81
C ALA A 43 28.68 21.90 18.07
N THR A 44 28.51 22.42 19.25
CA THR A 44 27.48 23.38 19.70
C THR A 44 27.70 24.71 19.01
N ASP A 45 26.69 25.46 18.66
CA ASP A 45 26.48 26.79 19.18
C ASP A 45 25.13 27.43 18.82
N THR A 46 24.72 28.26 19.73
CA THR A 46 23.56 29.12 19.91
C THR A 46 23.51 30.31 18.95
N GLY A 47 22.28 30.77 18.65
CA GLY A 47 22.09 32.12 18.12
C GLY A 47 20.62 32.41 17.76
N ASP A 48 19.95 33.14 18.67
CA ASP A 48 18.69 33.85 18.45
C ASP A 48 18.78 34.82 17.26
N ASP A 49 17.76 34.98 16.47
CA ASP A 49 17.03 36.24 16.40
C ASP A 49 15.68 36.15 15.68
N ALA A 50 14.76 36.97 16.17
CA ALA A 50 13.37 37.06 15.77
C ALA A 50 13.20 37.90 14.50
N SER A 51 12.23 37.58 13.69
CA SER A 51 11.03 38.36 13.40
C SER A 51 10.41 38.08 12.03
N ALA A 52 9.14 38.23 12.02
CA ALA A 52 8.18 38.43 10.95
C ALA A 52 7.27 37.24 10.66
N ASP A 53 6.26 37.25 11.45
CA ASP A 53 4.87 36.87 11.26
C ASP A 53 4.43 37.00 9.79
N SER A 54 4.27 35.87 9.14
CA SER A 54 3.25 35.67 8.15
C SER A 54 2.57 34.36 8.49
N VAL A 55 1.46 34.47 9.22
CA VAL A 55 0.51 33.41 9.46
C VAL A 55 0.00 32.89 8.10
N ALA A 56 0.74 31.95 7.55
CA ALA A 56 0.17 31.03 6.57
C ALA A 56 -0.77 30.12 7.35
N THR A 57 -2.05 30.46 7.35
CA THR A 57 -3.12 29.54 7.74
C THR A 57 -2.83 28.19 7.07
N PRO A 58 -2.83 27.07 7.82
CA PRO A 58 -2.86 25.77 7.20
C PRO A 58 -4.12 25.76 6.35
N ILE A 59 -3.97 25.70 5.06
CA ILE A 59 -5.08 25.34 4.18
C ILE A 59 -5.35 23.90 4.58
N ASP A 60 -6.34 23.71 5.47
CA ASP A 60 -7.01 22.45 5.61
C ASP A 60 -7.45 22.09 4.19
N GLU A 61 -6.72 21.13 3.57
CA GLU A 61 -7.20 20.44 2.40
C GLU A 61 -8.50 19.75 2.82
N VAL A 62 -9.58 20.51 2.84
CA VAL A 62 -10.91 19.97 2.69
C VAL A 62 -10.80 19.19 1.39
N GLU A 63 -10.80 17.86 1.48
CA GLU A 63 -10.85 17.04 0.27
C GLU A 63 -12.10 17.46 -0.48
N ASN A 64 -11.86 18.32 -1.43
CA ASN A 64 -12.88 18.75 -2.34
C ASN A 64 -13.30 17.47 -3.10
N PRO A 65 -14.55 16.99 -2.96
CA PRO A 65 -15.06 15.91 -3.79
C PRO A 65 -14.84 16.18 -5.28
N ASP A 66 -14.69 17.44 -5.66
CA ASP A 66 -14.39 17.87 -7.01
C ASP A 66 -12.93 17.59 -7.46
N LEU A 67 -11.97 17.36 -6.56
CA LEU A 67 -10.62 16.90 -6.96
C LEU A 67 -10.62 15.44 -7.42
N ASN A 68 -11.47 14.60 -6.84
CA ASN A 68 -11.75 13.28 -7.39
C ASN A 68 -12.53 13.41 -8.72
N ARG A 69 -13.37 14.43 -8.85
CA ARG A 69 -14.10 14.79 -10.05
C ARG A 69 -13.19 15.22 -11.19
N ALA A 70 -12.21 16.07 -10.92
CA ALA A 70 -11.25 16.54 -11.94
C ALA A 70 -10.34 15.41 -12.46
N ARG A 71 -10.14 14.33 -11.70
CA ARG A 71 -9.34 13.17 -12.09
C ARG A 71 -10.14 12.03 -12.73
N GLY A 72 -11.46 12.16 -12.83
CA GLY A 72 -12.34 11.36 -13.70
C GLY A 72 -12.48 9.88 -13.38
N VAL A 73 -12.16 9.44 -12.15
CA VAL A 73 -12.44 8.05 -11.71
C VAL A 73 -13.39 8.07 -10.52
N TYR A 74 -14.59 7.59 -10.75
CA TYR A 74 -15.63 7.46 -9.73
C TYR A 74 -15.86 5.98 -9.43
N LEU A 75 -16.29 5.68 -8.22
CA LEU A 75 -16.68 4.31 -7.86
C LEU A 75 -17.77 3.78 -8.81
N SER A 76 -18.71 4.64 -9.22
CA SER A 76 -19.76 4.30 -10.19
C SER A 76 -19.26 4.00 -11.62
N SER A 77 -18.01 4.37 -11.94
CA SER A 77 -17.39 4.04 -13.24
C SER A 77 -16.57 2.74 -13.20
N ILE A 78 -16.40 2.16 -12.02
CA ILE A 78 -15.71 0.87 -11.87
C ILE A 78 -16.69 -0.24 -12.25
N PRO A 79 -16.32 -1.14 -13.18
CA PRO A 79 -17.18 -2.28 -13.53
C PRO A 79 -17.36 -3.21 -12.32
N ASP A 80 -18.45 -3.97 -12.34
CA ASP A 80 -18.64 -5.02 -11.35
C ASP A 80 -17.55 -6.08 -11.43
N TYR A 81 -17.26 -6.69 -10.28
CA TYR A 81 -16.28 -7.78 -10.23
C TYR A 81 -16.71 -8.96 -11.14
N ALA A 82 -15.81 -9.36 -12.02
CA ALA A 82 -16.02 -10.44 -12.99
C ALA A 82 -14.93 -11.53 -12.91
N GLY A 83 -14.40 -11.77 -11.69
CA GLY A 83 -13.40 -12.83 -11.46
C GLY A 83 -11.95 -12.34 -11.49
N ASN A 84 -11.68 -11.12 -11.99
CA ASN A 84 -10.33 -10.54 -11.97
C ASN A 84 -10.14 -9.68 -10.71
N PRO A 85 -9.00 -9.78 -10.00
CA PRO A 85 -8.76 -9.04 -8.77
C PRO A 85 -8.65 -7.52 -8.96
N TYR A 86 -8.39 -7.08 -10.18
CA TYR A 86 -8.27 -5.67 -10.53
C TYR A 86 -8.83 -5.36 -11.91
N VAL A 87 -9.01 -4.10 -12.19
CA VAL A 87 -9.31 -3.54 -13.50
C VAL A 87 -8.37 -2.37 -13.79
N ALA A 88 -7.81 -2.34 -15.02
CA ALA A 88 -6.98 -1.23 -15.47
C ALA A 88 -7.84 -0.01 -15.81
N LEU A 89 -7.36 1.17 -15.45
CA LEU A 89 -8.07 2.45 -15.62
C LEU A 89 -7.29 3.36 -16.56
N ARG A 90 -8.01 4.12 -17.42
CA ARG A 90 -7.39 5.07 -18.35
C ARG A 90 -6.36 4.40 -19.27
N THR A 91 -6.72 3.25 -19.82
CA THR A 91 -5.86 2.46 -20.72
C THR A 91 -5.77 3.08 -22.10
N ASP A 92 -4.62 2.90 -22.74
CA ASP A 92 -4.40 3.17 -24.16
C ASP A 92 -3.50 2.09 -24.77
N SER A 93 -3.14 2.23 -26.05
CA SER A 93 -2.31 1.23 -26.75
C SER A 93 -0.88 1.11 -26.20
N THR A 94 -0.38 2.14 -25.52
CA THR A 94 0.97 2.19 -24.95
C THR A 94 0.99 1.84 -23.46
N HIS A 95 -0.14 2.02 -22.78
CA HIS A 95 -0.30 1.78 -21.35
C HIS A 95 -1.48 0.82 -21.07
N PRO A 96 -1.32 -0.48 -21.30
CA PRO A 96 -2.39 -1.46 -21.12
C PRO A 96 -2.83 -1.61 -19.66
N LEU A 97 -1.97 -1.30 -18.70
CA LEU A 97 -2.29 -1.23 -17.27
C LEU A 97 -2.74 0.17 -16.82
N GLY A 98 -2.95 1.10 -17.75
CA GLY A 98 -3.48 2.42 -17.51
C GLY A 98 -2.45 3.50 -17.21
N THR A 99 -2.87 4.75 -17.37
CA THR A 99 -2.04 5.94 -17.19
C THR A 99 -2.37 6.61 -15.85
N PRO A 100 -1.38 6.80 -14.96
CA PRO A 100 -1.55 7.54 -13.71
C PRO A 100 -1.98 8.98 -13.92
N SER A 101 -2.55 9.57 -12.86
CA SER A 101 -3.02 10.97 -12.87
C SER A 101 -2.22 11.86 -11.91
N PHE A 102 -0.91 11.66 -11.83
CA PHE A 102 -0.05 12.54 -11.03
C PHE A 102 -0.09 13.97 -11.54
N THR A 103 -0.04 14.93 -10.61
CA THR A 103 0.12 16.34 -10.96
C THR A 103 1.59 16.64 -11.26
N LEU A 104 1.83 17.77 -11.94
CA LEU A 104 3.18 18.24 -12.18
C LEU A 104 3.93 18.43 -10.85
N ASP A 105 3.28 19.06 -9.86
CA ASP A 105 3.86 19.28 -8.52
C ASP A 105 4.24 17.97 -7.81
N GLU A 106 3.38 16.93 -7.91
CA GLU A 106 3.69 15.62 -7.32
C GLU A 106 4.90 14.97 -8.01
N TYR A 107 5.04 15.18 -9.31
CA TYR A 107 6.15 14.66 -10.10
C TYR A 107 7.43 15.46 -9.87
N GLU A 108 7.37 16.79 -9.90
CA GLU A 108 8.50 17.68 -9.61
C GLU A 108 9.05 17.40 -8.21
N ARG A 109 8.15 17.22 -7.23
CA ARG A 109 8.55 16.83 -5.89
C ARG A 109 9.32 15.52 -5.87
N ALA A 110 8.89 14.51 -6.63
CA ALA A 110 9.58 13.23 -6.69
C ALA A 110 10.99 13.33 -7.31
N THR A 111 11.16 14.23 -8.30
CA THR A 111 12.45 14.47 -8.94
C THR A 111 13.41 15.31 -8.08
N GLU A 112 12.88 16.23 -7.27
CA GLU A 112 13.69 17.15 -6.46
C GLU A 112 14.04 16.58 -5.08
N GLU A 113 13.06 15.99 -4.39
CA GLU A 113 13.24 15.46 -3.02
C GLU A 113 13.69 14.00 -2.99
N GLY A 114 13.53 13.23 -4.08
CA GLY A 114 13.73 11.78 -4.07
C GLY A 114 12.68 11.08 -3.21
N CYS A 115 13.11 10.24 -2.25
CA CYS A 115 12.19 9.49 -1.42
C CYS A 115 11.40 10.36 -0.43
N PHE A 116 10.10 10.24 -0.46
CA PHE A 116 9.20 10.82 0.54
C PHE A 116 7.96 9.94 0.76
N LYS A 117 7.23 10.18 1.84
CA LYS A 117 5.92 9.56 2.10
C LYS A 117 4.96 10.56 2.74
N LYS A 118 3.71 10.58 2.29
CA LYS A 118 2.65 11.45 2.78
C LYS A 118 1.36 10.65 2.95
N PHE A 119 0.82 10.62 4.15
CA PHE A 119 -0.44 9.96 4.49
C PHE A 119 -1.47 11.01 4.90
N SER A 120 -2.62 11.03 4.21
CA SER A 120 -3.73 11.91 4.58
C SER A 120 -4.22 11.62 5.99
N LYS A 121 -4.75 12.62 6.69
CA LYS A 121 -5.44 12.41 7.97
C LYS A 121 -6.61 11.46 7.76
N LEU A 122 -6.96 10.67 8.77
CA LEU A 122 -8.20 9.91 8.76
C LEU A 122 -9.40 10.86 8.59
N ASP A 123 -10.45 10.38 7.94
CA ASP A 123 -11.69 11.15 7.85
C ASP A 123 -12.49 11.14 9.16
N SER A 124 -13.68 11.77 9.16
CA SER A 124 -14.56 11.85 10.32
C SER A 124 -15.06 10.49 10.82
N LEU A 125 -15.08 9.47 9.96
CA LEU A 125 -15.45 8.10 10.29
C LEU A 125 -14.24 7.23 10.72
N GLY A 126 -13.05 7.83 10.80
CA GLY A 126 -11.81 7.12 11.15
C GLY A 126 -11.24 6.26 10.01
N ARG A 127 -11.71 6.46 8.76
CA ARG A 127 -11.26 5.71 7.60
C ARG A 127 -9.95 6.29 7.05
N THR A 128 -9.12 5.43 6.48
CA THR A 128 -7.92 5.86 5.76
C THR A 128 -8.26 6.57 4.46
N ARG A 129 -7.42 7.51 4.10
CA ARG A 129 -7.54 8.28 2.87
C ARG A 129 -6.29 8.07 2.00
N LYS A 130 -6.08 8.95 1.02
CA LYS A 130 -4.96 8.88 0.08
C LYS A 130 -3.60 8.77 0.78
N ALA A 131 -2.76 7.85 0.31
CA ALA A 131 -1.34 7.79 0.57
C ALA A 131 -0.57 8.07 -0.72
N LEU A 132 0.55 8.79 -0.60
CA LEU A 132 1.46 9.12 -1.70
C LEU A 132 2.89 8.91 -1.22
N ALA A 133 3.70 8.22 -1.99
CA ALA A 133 5.12 8.05 -1.72
C ALA A 133 5.93 8.15 -3.02
N CYS A 134 7.14 8.64 -2.91
CA CYS A 134 8.21 8.34 -3.86
C CYS A 134 9.08 7.28 -3.19
N ALA A 135 9.00 6.05 -3.68
CA ALA A 135 9.76 4.91 -3.17
C ALA A 135 11.04 4.74 -3.98
N GLY A 136 12.14 4.46 -3.30
CA GLY A 136 13.46 4.22 -3.89
C GLY A 136 14.32 3.44 -2.89
N PRO A 137 15.57 3.13 -3.20
CA PRO A 137 16.45 2.32 -2.36
C PRO A 137 16.52 2.79 -0.90
N GLU A 138 16.45 4.12 -0.68
CA GLU A 138 16.58 4.74 0.64
C GLU A 138 15.31 4.61 1.50
N SER A 139 14.15 4.35 0.87
CA SER A 139 12.87 4.25 1.55
C SER A 139 12.48 2.84 1.94
N LEU A 140 13.15 1.83 1.41
CA LEU A 140 12.78 0.42 1.62
C LEU A 140 12.81 0.05 3.10
N GLY A 141 11.85 -0.77 3.51
CA GLY A 141 11.76 -1.26 4.87
C GLY A 141 13.01 -2.04 5.27
N GLN A 142 13.63 -1.67 6.39
CA GLN A 142 14.85 -2.29 6.90
C GLN A 142 14.57 -3.09 8.16
N GLY A 143 15.17 -4.25 8.26
CA GLY A 143 15.13 -5.09 9.44
C GLY A 143 13.78 -5.79 9.66
N LYS A 144 13.50 -6.18 10.91
CA LYS A 144 12.31 -6.97 11.25
C LYS A 144 11.08 -6.06 11.43
N ARG A 145 9.99 -6.44 10.76
CA ARG A 145 8.70 -5.79 10.89
C ARG A 145 8.14 -5.90 12.32
N GLY A 146 7.56 -4.81 12.83
CA GLY A 146 6.94 -4.77 14.16
C GLY A 146 5.51 -5.33 14.16
N ASP A 147 5.00 -5.66 15.35
CA ASP A 147 3.62 -6.14 15.54
C ASP A 147 2.61 -5.01 15.38
N ILE A 148 1.61 -5.22 14.52
CA ILE A 148 0.48 -4.31 14.28
C ILE A 148 -0.86 -4.91 14.71
N SER A 149 -0.86 -6.04 15.42
CA SER A 149 -2.07 -6.80 15.79
C SER A 149 -3.10 -5.98 16.61
N ARG A 150 -2.64 -4.97 17.34
CA ARG A 150 -3.48 -4.09 18.16
C ARG A 150 -4.16 -2.96 17.38
N ILE A 151 -3.81 -2.77 16.11
CA ILE A 151 -4.44 -1.73 15.28
C ILE A 151 -5.69 -2.32 14.64
N HIS A 152 -6.82 -1.68 14.86
CA HIS A 152 -8.09 -2.02 14.23
C HIS A 152 -8.52 -0.83 13.36
N PRO A 153 -8.37 -0.93 12.03
CA PRO A 153 -8.88 0.07 11.10
C PRO A 153 -10.42 0.14 11.13
N ALA A 154 -11.01 1.15 10.51
CA ALA A 154 -12.46 1.28 10.40
C ALA A 154 -13.09 -0.02 9.84
N GLY A 155 -14.23 -0.43 10.39
CA GLY A 155 -14.96 -1.62 9.96
C GLY A 155 -14.28 -2.96 10.27
N TRP A 156 -13.36 -3.02 11.22
CA TRP A 156 -12.64 -4.25 11.57
C TRP A 156 -13.55 -5.27 12.31
N HIS A 157 -14.08 -6.26 11.57
CA HIS A 157 -14.86 -7.38 12.09
C HIS A 157 -14.28 -8.70 11.55
N GLN A 158 -13.12 -9.11 12.11
CA GLN A 158 -12.41 -10.30 11.67
C GLN A 158 -13.23 -11.59 11.87
N GLN A 159 -13.30 -12.39 10.82
CA GLN A 159 -13.83 -13.75 10.80
C GLN A 159 -12.79 -14.69 10.20
N ARG A 160 -12.91 -15.98 10.52
CA ARG A 160 -12.08 -17.04 9.96
C ARG A 160 -12.91 -17.97 9.10
N TYR A 161 -12.37 -18.35 7.96
CA TYR A 161 -12.98 -19.27 7.00
C TYR A 161 -11.96 -20.28 6.52
N ASP A 162 -12.26 -21.57 6.60
CA ASP A 162 -11.33 -22.64 6.25
C ASP A 162 -10.92 -22.65 4.77
N PHE A 163 -11.76 -22.08 3.90
CA PHE A 163 -11.49 -21.95 2.47
C PHE A 163 -10.60 -20.74 2.11
N ILE A 164 -10.25 -19.88 3.06
CA ILE A 164 -9.33 -18.75 2.85
C ILE A 164 -7.92 -19.17 3.28
N PRO A 165 -6.88 -18.99 2.45
CA PRO A 165 -5.50 -19.20 2.85
C PRO A 165 -5.16 -18.43 4.14
N GLY A 166 -4.59 -19.11 5.15
CA GLY A 166 -4.36 -18.51 6.47
C GLY A 166 -5.64 -18.25 7.29
N GLN A 167 -6.81 -18.63 6.77
CA GLN A 167 -8.13 -18.57 7.39
C GLN A 167 -8.66 -17.17 7.74
N SER A 168 -7.83 -16.15 7.80
CA SER A 168 -8.23 -14.78 8.18
C SER A 168 -8.82 -14.03 6.99
N LEU A 169 -10.06 -13.54 7.14
CA LEU A 169 -10.71 -12.76 6.09
C LEU A 169 -10.02 -11.42 5.89
N TYR A 170 -9.82 -10.67 7.00
CA TYR A 170 -9.27 -9.32 6.92
C TYR A 170 -7.80 -9.28 7.33
N ASN A 171 -7.05 -8.50 6.60
CA ASN A 171 -5.70 -8.07 6.88
C ASN A 171 -5.69 -6.59 7.27
N ARG A 172 -4.72 -6.19 8.07
CA ARG A 172 -4.36 -4.78 8.27
C ARG A 172 -3.56 -4.34 7.07
N CYS A 173 -4.30 -4.13 5.96
CA CYS A 173 -3.72 -3.89 4.65
C CYS A 173 -3.05 -2.51 4.63
N HIS A 174 -1.76 -2.48 4.31
CA HIS A 174 -1.05 -1.22 4.10
C HIS A 174 -1.51 -0.58 2.78
N LEU A 175 -1.66 0.74 2.76
CA LEU A 175 -1.82 1.49 1.51
C LEU A 175 -0.52 1.52 0.72
N ILE A 176 0.57 1.89 1.37
CA ILE A 176 1.93 1.73 0.84
C ILE A 176 2.60 0.64 1.66
N ALA A 177 3.04 -0.42 1.01
CA ALA A 177 3.68 -1.55 1.66
C ALA A 177 4.84 -1.13 2.56
N TRP A 178 5.03 -1.85 3.67
CA TRP A 178 6.17 -1.62 4.54
C TRP A 178 7.50 -1.80 3.80
N SER A 179 7.59 -2.78 2.91
CA SER A 179 8.76 -3.02 2.06
C SER A 179 9.16 -1.81 1.23
N LEU A 180 8.19 -0.97 0.80
CA LEU A 180 8.43 0.19 -0.06
C LEU A 180 8.73 1.49 0.73
N CYS A 181 8.26 1.60 1.98
CA CYS A 181 8.37 2.88 2.69
C CYS A 181 8.78 2.78 4.16
N GLY A 182 9.05 1.58 4.70
CA GLY A 182 9.45 1.35 6.07
C GLY A 182 8.41 1.74 7.14
N GLU A 183 7.16 2.05 6.75
CA GLU A 183 6.12 2.53 7.66
C GLU A 183 5.23 1.39 8.14
N ASN A 184 5.41 0.95 9.40
CA ASN A 184 4.73 -0.24 9.91
C ASN A 184 3.39 0.03 10.60
N ALA A 185 3.40 0.76 11.72
CA ALA A 185 2.27 0.87 12.64
C ALA A 185 1.47 2.17 12.48
N ASN A 186 1.49 2.80 11.34
CA ASN A 186 0.80 4.05 11.07
C ASN A 186 -0.67 3.82 10.72
N ARG A 187 -1.59 4.21 11.58
CA ARG A 187 -3.04 4.08 11.35
C ARG A 187 -3.54 4.76 10.06
N LYS A 188 -2.84 5.79 9.58
CA LYS A 188 -3.17 6.48 8.32
C LYS A 188 -2.76 5.67 7.09
N ASN A 189 -1.96 4.62 7.27
CA ASN A 189 -1.50 3.71 6.23
C ASN A 189 -2.17 2.33 6.28
N LEU A 190 -3.11 2.09 7.20
CA LEU A 190 -3.70 0.77 7.42
C LEU A 190 -5.22 0.82 7.23
N LEU A 191 -5.74 -0.02 6.34
CA LEU A 191 -7.19 -0.20 6.15
C LEU A 191 -7.61 -1.66 6.45
N THR A 192 -8.91 -1.87 6.64
CA THR A 192 -9.51 -3.20 6.68
C THR A 192 -9.63 -3.72 5.25
N GLY A 193 -8.65 -4.49 4.81
CA GLY A 193 -8.61 -5.13 3.49
C GLY A 193 -8.86 -6.63 3.60
N THR A 194 -9.51 -7.22 2.60
CA THR A 194 -9.64 -8.67 2.52
C THR A 194 -8.27 -9.31 2.21
N ARG A 195 -8.15 -10.60 2.50
CA ARG A 195 -7.00 -11.39 2.06
C ARG A 195 -6.82 -11.31 0.54
N TYR A 196 -7.91 -11.40 -0.18
CA TYR A 196 -7.92 -11.35 -1.64
C TYR A 196 -7.43 -9.98 -2.17
N LEU A 197 -7.90 -8.85 -1.58
CA LEU A 197 -7.38 -7.54 -1.91
C LEU A 197 -5.87 -7.48 -1.66
N ASN A 198 -5.42 -7.89 -0.47
CA ASN A 198 -4.03 -7.75 -0.04
C ASN A 198 -3.08 -8.59 -0.91
N GLU A 199 -3.37 -9.88 -1.07
CA GLU A 199 -2.45 -10.84 -1.68
C GLU A 199 -2.63 -10.98 -3.20
N THR A 200 -3.88 -10.94 -3.67
CA THR A 200 -4.17 -11.16 -5.09
C THR A 200 -4.34 -9.85 -5.85
N GLY A 201 -4.84 -8.82 -5.16
CA GLY A 201 -5.06 -7.51 -5.76
C GLY A 201 -3.84 -6.61 -5.73
N MET A 202 -3.34 -6.27 -4.53
CA MET A 202 -2.30 -5.25 -4.36
C MET A 202 -0.88 -5.79 -4.50
N LEU A 203 -0.57 -6.90 -3.84
CA LEU A 203 0.78 -7.45 -3.76
C LEU A 203 1.50 -7.57 -5.11
N PRO A 204 0.89 -8.07 -6.21
CA PRO A 204 1.58 -8.17 -7.49
C PRO A 204 2.05 -6.83 -8.07
N PHE A 205 1.37 -5.73 -7.73
CA PHE A 205 1.77 -4.37 -8.15
C PHE A 205 2.87 -3.81 -7.26
N GLU A 206 2.83 -4.10 -5.96
CA GLU A 206 3.86 -3.71 -5.01
C GLU A 206 5.17 -4.47 -5.27
N GLU A 207 5.10 -5.74 -5.65
CA GLU A 207 6.25 -6.53 -6.12
C GLU A 207 6.87 -5.91 -7.38
N GLN A 208 6.08 -5.52 -8.39
CA GLN A 208 6.60 -4.85 -9.58
C GLN A 208 7.36 -3.55 -9.25
N ILE A 209 6.86 -2.75 -8.28
CA ILE A 209 7.57 -1.56 -7.82
C ILE A 209 8.89 -1.93 -7.16
N LEU A 210 8.86 -2.93 -6.28
CA LEU A 210 10.03 -3.36 -5.53
C LEU A 210 11.12 -3.93 -6.45
N ASP A 211 10.73 -4.80 -7.40
CA ASP A 211 11.62 -5.36 -8.41
C ASP A 211 12.27 -4.24 -9.25
N TYR A 212 11.47 -3.26 -9.71
CA TYR A 212 12.00 -2.11 -10.45
C TYR A 212 13.05 -1.34 -9.65
N ILE A 213 12.80 -1.08 -8.36
CA ILE A 213 13.75 -0.38 -7.49
C ILE A 213 15.04 -1.19 -7.32
N HIS A 214 14.92 -2.50 -7.11
CA HIS A 214 16.10 -3.39 -6.95
C HIS A 214 16.93 -3.50 -8.23
N ASP A 215 16.26 -3.62 -9.37
CA ASP A 215 16.94 -3.83 -10.66
C ASP A 215 17.63 -2.57 -11.18
N THR A 216 17.07 -1.40 -10.88
CA THR A 216 17.53 -0.13 -11.48
C THR A 216 18.19 0.81 -10.49
N GLY A 217 17.92 0.70 -9.21
CA GLY A 217 18.29 1.70 -8.19
C GLY A 217 17.53 3.02 -8.32
N ASN A 218 16.48 3.06 -9.13
CA ASN A 218 15.68 4.26 -9.42
C ASN A 218 14.44 4.35 -8.54
N HIS A 219 13.67 5.43 -8.72
CA HIS A 219 12.52 5.78 -7.89
C HIS A 219 11.19 5.54 -8.60
N VAL A 220 10.16 5.27 -7.81
CA VAL A 220 8.77 5.12 -8.27
C VAL A 220 7.87 6.05 -7.47
N LEU A 221 7.16 6.93 -8.16
CA LEU A 221 6.06 7.68 -7.58
C LEU A 221 4.83 6.77 -7.50
N TYR A 222 4.34 6.52 -6.27
CA TYR A 222 3.27 5.57 -6.00
C TYR A 222 2.18 6.20 -5.14
N ARG A 223 0.94 6.08 -5.58
CA ARG A 223 -0.24 6.61 -4.89
C ARG A 223 -1.30 5.54 -4.73
N VAL A 224 -1.83 5.43 -3.51
CA VAL A 224 -2.96 4.54 -3.19
C VAL A 224 -4.11 5.36 -2.64
N THR A 225 -5.30 5.17 -3.23
CA THR A 225 -6.51 5.88 -2.85
C THR A 225 -7.64 4.87 -2.57
N PRO A 226 -8.02 4.66 -1.31
CA PRO A 226 -9.21 3.87 -0.98
C PRO A 226 -10.46 4.56 -1.52
N MET A 227 -11.39 3.77 -2.05
CA MET A 227 -12.63 4.27 -2.62
C MET A 227 -13.82 3.73 -1.81
N TYR A 228 -14.46 4.61 -1.06
CA TYR A 228 -15.62 4.32 -0.23
C TYR A 228 -16.90 4.73 -0.93
N ASN A 229 -17.98 4.01 -0.66
CA ASN A 229 -19.31 4.47 -1.03
C ASN A 229 -19.94 5.17 0.19
N GLU A 230 -20.18 6.47 0.06
CA GLU A 230 -20.78 7.30 1.13
C GLU A 230 -20.15 7.07 2.53
N GLU A 231 -20.96 6.66 3.51
CA GLU A 231 -20.54 6.45 4.91
C GLU A 231 -20.11 5.00 5.22
N GLU A 232 -19.88 4.16 4.20
CA GLU A 232 -19.40 2.80 4.43
C GLU A 232 -18.03 2.80 5.13
N LEU A 233 -17.87 1.95 6.14
CA LEU A 233 -16.62 1.87 6.91
C LEU A 233 -15.50 1.13 6.16
N LEU A 234 -15.86 0.22 5.24
CA LEU A 234 -14.92 -0.46 4.35
C LEU A 234 -14.92 0.20 2.99
N CYS A 235 -13.74 0.38 2.41
CA CYS A 235 -13.65 0.76 1.00
C CYS A 235 -14.12 -0.40 0.10
N ARG A 236 -14.73 -0.06 -1.03
CA ARG A 236 -15.11 -1.02 -2.07
C ARG A 236 -13.91 -1.56 -2.83
N GLY A 237 -12.82 -0.83 -2.79
CA GLY A 237 -11.52 -1.20 -3.34
C GLY A 237 -10.54 -0.05 -3.22
N VAL A 238 -9.35 -0.26 -3.76
CA VAL A 238 -8.28 0.74 -3.76
C VAL A 238 -7.82 1.02 -5.19
N ARG A 239 -7.59 2.28 -5.49
CA ARG A 239 -6.96 2.71 -6.72
C ARG A 239 -5.47 2.82 -6.50
N LEU A 240 -4.68 2.10 -7.29
CA LEU A 240 -3.23 2.12 -7.30
C LEU A 240 -2.74 2.86 -8.55
N GLU A 241 -1.84 3.79 -8.38
CA GLU A 241 -1.21 4.54 -9.46
C GLU A 241 0.30 4.55 -9.22
N ALA A 242 1.09 4.10 -10.19
CA ALA A 242 2.54 4.13 -10.11
C ALA A 242 3.17 4.56 -11.42
N GLN A 243 4.32 5.23 -11.30
CA GLN A 243 5.13 5.66 -12.43
C GLN A 243 6.58 5.74 -12.00
N SER A 244 7.48 5.11 -12.77
CA SER A 244 8.92 5.30 -12.61
C SER A 244 9.30 6.75 -12.88
N VAL A 245 10.19 7.31 -12.03
CA VAL A 245 10.48 8.75 -12.03
C VAL A 245 11.49 9.10 -13.11
N GLU A 246 12.65 8.47 -13.11
CA GLU A 246 13.80 8.85 -13.94
C GLU A 246 13.58 8.64 -15.44
N ASP A 247 12.77 7.65 -15.80
CA ASP A 247 12.44 7.35 -17.19
C ASP A 247 11.04 7.79 -17.63
N HIS A 248 10.35 8.57 -16.77
CA HIS A 248 9.03 9.12 -17.04
C HIS A 248 7.96 8.04 -17.33
N GLY A 249 8.00 6.92 -16.61
CA GLY A 249 7.01 5.84 -16.72
C GLY A 249 7.22 4.90 -17.89
N LYS A 250 8.39 4.92 -18.54
CA LYS A 250 8.66 4.03 -19.68
C LYS A 250 8.75 2.56 -19.27
N THR A 251 9.38 2.30 -18.11
CA THR A 251 9.59 0.93 -17.64
C THR A 251 8.48 0.47 -16.72
N LEU A 252 8.02 1.34 -15.80
CA LEU A 252 6.94 1.02 -14.89
C LEU A 252 5.88 2.12 -14.92
N CYS A 253 4.66 1.73 -15.31
CA CYS A 253 3.51 2.62 -15.37
C CYS A 253 2.23 1.80 -15.23
N PHE A 254 1.42 2.11 -14.21
CA PHE A 254 0.09 1.53 -14.08
C PHE A 254 -0.90 2.43 -13.35
N HIS A 255 -2.17 2.21 -13.64
CA HIS A 255 -3.31 2.81 -12.97
C HIS A 255 -4.43 1.79 -12.91
N VAL A 256 -4.58 1.15 -11.77
CA VAL A 256 -5.53 0.04 -11.59
C VAL A 256 -6.45 0.29 -10.38
N TYR A 257 -7.59 -0.36 -10.39
CA TYR A 257 -8.47 -0.48 -9.23
C TYR A 257 -8.51 -1.93 -8.79
N CYS A 258 -8.15 -2.21 -7.53
CA CYS A 258 -8.20 -3.53 -6.91
C CYS A 258 -9.44 -3.63 -6.03
N TYR A 259 -10.24 -4.69 -6.20
CA TYR A 259 -11.49 -4.90 -5.48
C TYR A 259 -11.25 -5.36 -4.05
N ASN A 260 -11.91 -4.72 -3.07
CA ASN A 260 -11.90 -5.15 -1.67
C ASN A 260 -13.05 -6.13 -1.40
N LEU A 261 -12.96 -7.31 -1.94
CA LEU A 261 -13.91 -8.40 -1.75
C LEU A 261 -13.15 -9.70 -1.43
N GLN A 262 -13.87 -10.73 -1.04
CA GLN A 262 -13.33 -12.07 -0.89
C GLN A 262 -14.28 -13.03 -1.60
N PRO A 263 -13.83 -13.83 -2.58
CA PRO A 263 -14.67 -14.87 -3.17
C PRO A 263 -15.31 -15.75 -2.10
N HIS A 264 -16.57 -16.10 -2.29
CA HIS A 264 -17.38 -16.91 -1.36
C HIS A 264 -17.67 -16.25 0.01
N VAL A 265 -17.46 -14.92 0.14
CA VAL A 265 -17.84 -14.17 1.35
C VAL A 265 -18.70 -12.97 0.97
N GLN A 266 -19.83 -12.84 1.63
CA GLN A 266 -20.66 -11.64 1.58
C GLN A 266 -20.19 -10.66 2.66
N ILE A 267 -19.85 -9.44 2.25
CA ILE A 267 -19.37 -8.37 3.14
C ILE A 267 -20.42 -7.26 3.22
N ASP A 268 -20.77 -6.88 4.43
CA ASP A 268 -21.48 -5.64 4.71
C ASP A 268 -20.47 -4.49 4.84
N TYR A 269 -20.30 -3.70 3.80
CA TYR A 269 -19.32 -2.60 3.74
C TYR A 269 -19.64 -1.46 4.71
N ALA A 270 -20.91 -1.29 5.09
CA ALA A 270 -21.29 -0.27 6.06
C ALA A 270 -20.68 -0.54 7.44
N THR A 271 -20.53 -1.81 7.82
CA THR A 271 -20.08 -2.20 9.16
C THR A 271 -18.80 -3.01 9.17
N GLY A 272 -18.45 -3.70 8.07
CA GLY A 272 -17.38 -4.71 8.01
C GLY A 272 -17.79 -6.10 8.49
N ARG A 273 -19.04 -6.30 8.89
CA ARG A 273 -19.57 -7.63 9.20
C ARG A 273 -19.60 -8.49 7.93
N ASN A 274 -19.50 -9.79 8.11
CA ASN A 274 -19.36 -10.69 6.98
C ASN A 274 -19.86 -12.08 7.31
N GLN A 275 -20.22 -12.84 6.26
CA GLN A 275 -20.63 -14.23 6.36
C GLN A 275 -20.24 -14.97 5.07
N ALA A 276 -20.06 -16.29 5.16
CA ALA A 276 -19.89 -17.11 3.96
C ALA A 276 -21.11 -16.93 3.04
N SER A 277 -20.85 -16.80 1.73
CA SER A 277 -21.95 -16.89 0.75
C SER A 277 -22.49 -18.31 0.79
N GLY A 278 -23.82 -18.45 0.90
CA GLY A 278 -24.44 -19.76 0.69
C GLY A 278 -24.18 -20.23 -0.76
N ASP A 279 -24.00 -21.53 -0.93
CA ASP A 279 -23.91 -22.16 -2.24
C ASP A 279 -25.14 -21.90 -3.08
#